data_a936b8d0edea666f37f6577d121fd103
#
_entry.id   a936b8d0edea666f37f6577d121fd103
#
_cell.length_a   1.000
_cell.length_b   1.000
_cell.length_c   1.000
_cell.angle_alpha   90.00
_cell.angle_beta   90.00
_cell.angle_gamma   90.00
#
_symmetry.space_group_name_H-M   'P 1'
#
loop_
_entity.id
_entity.type
_entity.pdbx_description
1 polymer ?
#
loop_
_entity_poly.entity_id
_entity_poly.type
_entity_poly.pdbx_seq_one_letter_code
_entity_poly.pdbx_strand_id
1 'polypeptide(L)'
;EATQQTMYLARKDLPTFCGCVLPALDGQVEIEDPQKLLQNYIPDPCTVCFYFDMEQDTLLVKPVFRYDTHSIAFDDSSEPDGVRRNKKEESAALLFVRRYFQQQGQQFVLQGEDAAYDFLTGPVDAFRRRGEVYFSDRLNRKRLQPAPTSVGLSVSDGLLTLTLDTGGYPPEELSALYRSMLLRRKYHRLPDGRYLELNGSSSEKLAEMVQMLQLTNRELARGKATLPAYRGLYLDELLSGSDGIQVSRDSQLRSMIRNFKTLSESDYALPPGLNAQLRSYQQIGYQWLKTLEGYGFGGILADEMGLGKTLQMIAFLATVPQKTAGVPNLVICPASLIY
;
A
#
# COMPACT_ATOMS: atom_id res chain seq x y z
N GLU A 1 10.62 -38.39 53.52
CA GLU A 1 11.99 -37.91 53.93
C GLU A 1 12.57 -37.25 52.71
N ALA A 2 12.58 -35.89 52.70
CA ALA A 2 13.25 -35.11 51.66
C ALA A 2 14.74 -35.21 51.91
N THR A 3 15.47 -35.85 50.99
CA THR A 3 16.91 -35.92 51.01
C THR A 3 17.44 -34.51 50.80
N GLN A 4 17.90 -33.83 51.86
CA GLN A 4 18.61 -32.57 51.77
C GLN A 4 19.92 -32.80 51.02
N GLN A 5 19.96 -32.52 49.74
CA GLN A 5 21.19 -32.48 48.97
C GLN A 5 21.81 -31.08 49.11
N THR A 6 22.93 -31.00 49.78
CA THR A 6 23.71 -29.77 49.92
C THR A 6 24.68 -29.64 48.77
N MET A 7 24.58 -28.56 47.99
CA MET A 7 25.51 -28.24 46.92
C MET A 7 26.43 -27.09 47.39
N TYR A 8 27.74 -27.29 47.26
CA TYR A 8 28.73 -26.27 47.58
C TYR A 8 29.12 -25.52 46.30
N LEU A 9 29.00 -24.21 46.31
CA LEU A 9 29.47 -23.34 45.20
C LEU A 9 30.81 -22.72 45.56
N ALA A 10 31.80 -22.86 44.70
CA ALA A 10 33.06 -22.14 44.86
C ALA A 10 32.86 -20.65 44.61
N ARG A 11 33.61 -19.78 45.27
CA ARG A 11 33.46 -18.32 45.13
C ARG A 11 33.60 -17.82 43.69
N LYS A 12 34.42 -18.50 42.86
CA LYS A 12 34.59 -18.22 41.44
C LYS A 12 33.35 -18.51 40.58
N ASP A 13 32.46 -19.39 41.05
CA ASP A 13 31.27 -19.83 40.31
C ASP A 13 30.03 -19.01 40.69
N LEU A 14 30.12 -18.19 41.74
CA LEU A 14 29.01 -17.33 42.20
C LEU A 14 28.49 -16.36 41.13
N PRO A 15 29.34 -15.67 40.33
CA PRO A 15 28.82 -14.80 39.26
C PRO A 15 27.98 -15.55 38.23
N THR A 16 28.41 -16.76 37.83
CA THR A 16 27.66 -17.60 36.90
C THR A 16 26.40 -18.14 37.53
N PHE A 17 26.42 -18.55 38.79
CA PHE A 17 25.25 -19.00 39.51
C PHE A 17 24.22 -17.87 39.62
N CYS A 18 24.62 -16.69 40.11
CA CYS A 18 23.72 -15.54 40.28
C CYS A 18 23.21 -14.99 38.95
N GLY A 19 24.00 -15.04 37.87
CA GLY A 19 23.64 -14.53 36.58
C GLY A 19 22.82 -15.49 35.71
N CYS A 20 22.93 -16.80 35.92
CA CYS A 20 22.29 -17.78 35.03
C CYS A 20 21.33 -18.74 35.76
N VAL A 21 21.74 -19.26 36.91
CA VAL A 21 20.96 -20.30 37.63
C VAL A 21 19.89 -19.66 38.51
N LEU A 22 20.26 -18.66 39.29
CA LEU A 22 19.35 -18.00 40.22
C LEU A 22 18.10 -17.41 39.54
N PRO A 23 18.21 -16.68 38.41
CA PRO A 23 17.01 -16.18 37.69
C PRO A 23 16.14 -17.30 37.06
N ALA A 24 16.72 -18.49 36.82
CA ALA A 24 15.95 -19.62 36.32
C ALA A 24 15.17 -20.34 37.43
N LEU A 25 15.54 -20.13 38.69
CA LEU A 25 14.90 -20.69 39.87
C LEU A 25 13.93 -19.69 40.54
N ASP A 26 13.82 -18.48 40.01
CA ASP A 26 12.95 -17.44 40.55
C ASP A 26 11.51 -17.92 40.66
N GLY A 27 10.91 -17.74 41.86
CA GLY A 27 9.58 -18.22 42.16
C GLY A 27 9.46 -19.72 42.45
N GLN A 28 10.53 -20.53 42.28
CA GLN A 28 10.55 -21.98 42.56
C GLN A 28 11.29 -22.34 43.86
N VAL A 29 12.12 -21.45 44.36
CA VAL A 29 12.95 -21.66 45.56
C VAL A 29 12.90 -20.44 46.44
N GLU A 30 12.94 -20.65 47.76
CA GLU A 30 13.12 -19.60 48.73
C GLU A 30 14.59 -19.39 48.96
N ILE A 31 15.06 -18.14 48.84
CA ILE A 31 16.46 -17.77 48.92
C ILE A 31 16.70 -17.06 50.26
N GLU A 32 17.43 -17.74 51.14
CA GLU A 32 17.90 -17.14 52.40
C GLU A 32 19.33 -16.60 52.20
N ASP A 33 19.46 -15.26 52.12
CA ASP A 33 20.79 -14.57 52.09
C ASP A 33 20.86 -13.51 53.17
N PRO A 34 20.96 -13.94 54.46
CA PRO A 34 20.93 -13.01 55.61
C PRO A 34 22.07 -11.98 55.64
N GLN A 35 23.18 -12.28 54.99
CA GLN A 35 24.33 -11.39 54.87
C GLN A 35 24.36 -10.58 53.56
N LYS A 36 23.38 -10.76 52.70
CA LYS A 36 23.29 -10.10 51.37
C LYS A 36 24.52 -10.31 50.47
N LEU A 37 25.21 -11.44 50.62
CA LEU A 37 26.40 -11.76 49.91
C LEU A 37 26.17 -11.96 48.41
N LEU A 38 25.03 -12.55 48.06
CA LEU A 38 24.63 -12.80 46.67
C LEU A 38 24.36 -11.51 45.90
N GLN A 39 23.95 -10.43 46.57
CA GLN A 39 23.71 -9.14 45.93
C GLN A 39 24.95 -8.60 45.19
N ASN A 40 26.14 -8.91 45.67
CA ASN A 40 27.39 -8.51 45.03
C ASN A 40 27.70 -9.25 43.73
N TYR A 41 26.95 -10.34 43.43
CA TYR A 41 27.14 -11.18 42.25
C TYR A 41 25.94 -11.18 41.31
N ILE A 42 24.81 -10.57 41.72
CA ILE A 42 23.64 -10.41 40.86
C ILE A 42 23.98 -9.36 39.80
N PRO A 43 23.81 -9.67 38.49
CA PRO A 43 24.06 -8.71 37.43
C PRO A 43 23.12 -7.51 37.55
N ASP A 44 23.61 -6.36 37.18
CA ASP A 44 22.77 -5.15 37.13
C ASP A 44 21.75 -5.24 35.97
N PRO A 45 20.59 -4.60 36.09
CA PRO A 45 19.61 -4.53 35.00
C PRO A 45 20.24 -3.95 33.75
N CYS A 46 20.04 -4.64 32.61
CA CYS A 46 20.58 -4.25 31.32
C CYS A 46 19.44 -3.89 30.36
N THR A 47 19.49 -2.70 29.78
CA THR A 47 18.63 -2.31 28.67
C THR A 47 19.42 -2.45 27.37
N VAL A 48 18.89 -3.26 26.42
CA VAL A 48 19.51 -3.42 25.11
C VAL A 48 19.03 -2.29 24.20
N CYS A 49 19.97 -1.53 23.63
CA CYS A 49 19.72 -0.45 22.68
C CYS A 49 20.25 -0.84 21.31
N PHE A 50 19.42 -0.80 20.29
CA PHE A 50 19.78 -1.11 18.91
C PHE A 50 19.86 0.17 18.08
N TYR A 51 21.05 0.55 17.64
CA TYR A 51 21.28 1.71 16.79
C TYR A 51 21.38 1.26 15.34
N PHE A 52 20.37 1.64 14.55
CA PHE A 52 20.33 1.34 13.12
C PHE A 52 20.82 2.52 12.30
N ASP A 53 21.65 2.23 11.29
CA ASP A 53 22.08 3.18 10.26
C ASP A 53 22.04 2.51 8.90
N MET A 54 22.13 3.30 7.83
CA MET A 54 22.19 2.81 6.46
C MET A 54 23.32 3.48 5.70
N GLU A 55 24.21 2.66 5.16
CA GLU A 55 25.30 3.07 4.28
C GLU A 55 25.09 2.47 2.89
N GLN A 56 24.89 3.33 1.89
CA GLN A 56 24.51 2.89 0.55
C GLN A 56 23.28 1.96 0.59
N ASP A 57 23.47 0.67 0.25
CA ASP A 57 22.42 -0.35 0.22
C ASP A 57 22.60 -1.39 1.35
N THR A 58 23.34 -1.06 2.39
CA THR A 58 23.61 -1.92 3.53
C THR A 58 23.02 -1.34 4.79
N LEU A 59 22.16 -2.10 5.44
CA LEU A 59 21.62 -1.75 6.76
C LEU A 59 22.57 -2.23 7.83
N LEU A 60 22.92 -1.32 8.73
CA LEU A 60 23.84 -1.53 9.84
C LEU A 60 23.07 -1.56 11.14
N VAL A 61 23.49 -2.39 12.09
CA VAL A 61 23.02 -2.32 13.47
C VAL A 61 24.17 -2.42 14.45
N LYS A 62 24.19 -1.53 15.42
CA LYS A 62 25.12 -1.53 16.54
C LYS A 62 24.36 -1.74 17.84
N PRO A 63 24.44 -2.93 18.45
CA PRO A 63 23.90 -3.16 19.79
C PRO A 63 24.75 -2.44 20.85
N VAL A 64 24.08 -1.80 21.80
CA VAL A 64 24.68 -1.15 22.97
C VAL A 64 23.92 -1.60 24.20
N PHE A 65 24.65 -1.95 25.24
CA PHE A 65 24.11 -2.39 26.53
C PHE A 65 24.17 -1.25 27.52
N ARG A 66 23.03 -0.78 27.98
CA ARG A 66 22.92 0.33 28.92
C ARG A 66 22.67 -0.19 30.32
N TYR A 67 23.55 0.19 31.23
CA TYR A 67 23.50 -0.10 32.65
C TYR A 67 23.43 1.22 33.40
N ASP A 68 22.25 1.62 33.87
CA ASP A 68 22.02 2.88 34.55
C ASP A 68 22.74 4.06 33.88
N THR A 69 23.94 4.42 34.37
CA THR A 69 24.75 5.55 33.87
C THR A 69 25.78 5.16 32.80
N HIS A 70 26.01 3.86 32.56
CA HIS A 70 27.04 3.37 31.65
C HIS A 70 26.44 2.74 30.40
N SER A 71 27.05 3.03 29.26
CA SER A 71 26.70 2.40 27.98
C SER A 71 27.89 1.68 27.40
N ILE A 72 27.74 0.38 27.18
CA ILE A 72 28.81 -0.50 26.73
C ILE A 72 28.49 -1.02 25.35
N ALA A 73 29.35 -0.78 24.36
CA ALA A 73 29.15 -1.32 23.03
C ALA A 73 29.35 -2.84 23.02
N PHE A 74 28.73 -3.54 22.09
CA PHE A 74 28.77 -5.01 22.05
C PHE A 74 30.18 -5.58 21.84
N ASP A 75 31.10 -4.81 21.26
CA ASP A 75 32.49 -5.13 20.99
C ASP A 75 33.45 -4.67 22.10
N ASP A 76 32.92 -3.99 23.11
CA ASP A 76 33.69 -3.53 24.25
C ASP A 76 33.71 -4.59 25.35
N SER A 77 34.89 -5.09 25.64
CA SER A 77 35.14 -6.06 26.72
C SER A 77 35.45 -5.42 28.05
N SER A 78 35.44 -4.09 28.17
CA SER A 78 35.68 -3.38 29.40
C SER A 78 34.65 -3.76 30.48
N GLU A 79 35.14 -3.79 31.73
CA GLU A 79 34.28 -3.92 32.92
C GLU A 79 34.41 -2.61 33.70
N PRO A 80 33.47 -1.67 33.46
CA PRO A 80 33.51 -0.39 34.16
C PRO A 80 33.35 -0.58 35.67
N ASP A 81 34.10 0.20 36.45
CA ASP A 81 34.03 0.14 37.90
C ASP A 81 32.56 0.35 38.38
N GLY A 82 32.13 -0.58 39.24
CA GLY A 82 30.80 -0.55 39.83
C GLY A 82 29.67 -1.12 38.96
N VAL A 83 29.94 -1.61 37.74
CA VAL A 83 28.93 -2.26 36.86
C VAL A 83 29.13 -3.76 36.82
N ARG A 84 28.09 -4.50 37.19
CA ARG A 84 28.08 -5.98 37.06
C ARG A 84 27.35 -6.36 35.77
N ARG A 85 28.12 -6.64 34.71
CA ARG A 85 27.58 -6.94 33.39
C ARG A 85 26.67 -8.17 33.39
N ASN A 86 25.53 -8.09 32.74
CA ASN A 86 24.61 -9.19 32.50
C ASN A 86 24.97 -9.92 31.19
N LYS A 87 26.10 -10.70 31.25
CA LYS A 87 26.62 -11.40 30.06
C LYS A 87 25.61 -12.37 29.42
N LYS A 88 24.63 -12.85 30.18
CA LYS A 88 23.56 -13.70 29.67
C LYS A 88 22.64 -12.91 28.75
N GLU A 89 22.13 -11.73 29.18
CA GLU A 89 21.26 -10.88 28.39
C GLU A 89 21.98 -10.30 27.16
N GLU A 90 23.24 -9.86 27.35
CA GLU A 90 24.09 -9.40 26.25
C GLU A 90 24.26 -10.48 25.18
N SER A 91 24.64 -11.72 25.60
CA SER A 91 24.80 -12.84 24.66
C SER A 91 23.51 -13.22 23.96
N ALA A 92 22.37 -13.21 24.69
CA ALA A 92 21.07 -13.49 24.12
C ALA A 92 20.66 -12.43 23.09
N ALA A 93 20.96 -11.15 23.35
CA ALA A 93 20.74 -10.06 22.40
C ALA A 93 21.59 -10.18 21.13
N LEU A 94 22.88 -10.54 21.29
CA LEU A 94 23.78 -10.76 20.15
C LEU A 94 23.36 -11.96 19.31
N LEU A 95 22.93 -13.06 19.93
CA LEU A 95 22.40 -14.22 19.23
C LEU A 95 21.12 -13.86 18.47
N PHE A 96 20.27 -13.00 19.04
CA PHE A 96 19.07 -12.49 18.36
C PHE A 96 19.42 -11.64 17.14
N VAL A 97 20.39 -10.72 17.24
CA VAL A 97 20.86 -9.91 16.11
C VAL A 97 21.42 -10.78 14.99
N ARG A 98 22.21 -11.80 15.32
CA ARG A 98 22.82 -12.73 14.33
C ARG A 98 21.80 -13.53 13.51
N ARG A 99 20.53 -13.58 13.91
CA ARG A 99 19.46 -14.20 13.08
C ARG A 99 19.13 -13.40 11.83
N TYR A 100 19.39 -12.09 11.86
CA TYR A 100 19.03 -11.17 10.79
C TYR A 100 20.23 -10.51 10.12
N PHE A 101 21.35 -10.39 10.85
CA PHE A 101 22.53 -9.64 10.43
C PHE A 101 23.78 -10.52 10.52
N GLN A 102 24.71 -10.29 9.60
CA GLN A 102 26.04 -10.88 9.64
C GLN A 102 27.02 -9.95 10.37
N GLN A 103 27.85 -10.51 11.23
CA GLN A 103 28.88 -9.71 11.91
C GLN A 103 30.05 -9.46 10.98
N GLN A 104 30.40 -8.21 10.78
CA GLN A 104 31.58 -7.76 10.03
C GLN A 104 32.37 -6.78 10.89
N GLY A 105 33.48 -7.26 11.50
CA GLY A 105 34.29 -6.47 12.42
C GLY A 105 33.47 -5.98 13.62
N GLN A 106 33.39 -4.67 13.79
CA GLN A 106 32.69 -3.99 14.89
C GLN A 106 31.25 -3.61 14.57
N GLN A 107 30.63 -4.22 13.54
CA GLN A 107 29.28 -3.92 13.12
C GLN A 107 28.55 -5.20 12.72
N PHE A 108 27.24 -5.14 12.78
CA PHE A 108 26.36 -6.13 12.19
C PHE A 108 25.72 -5.54 10.94
N VAL A 109 25.79 -6.26 9.83
CA VAL A 109 25.39 -5.78 8.51
C VAL A 109 24.34 -6.68 7.88
N LEU A 110 23.39 -6.08 7.18
CA LEU A 110 22.44 -6.73 6.29
C LEU A 110 22.59 -6.12 4.91
N GLN A 111 23.15 -6.88 3.98
CA GLN A 111 23.46 -6.42 2.63
C GLN A 111 22.25 -6.57 1.71
N GLY A 112 22.10 -5.61 0.84
CA GLY A 112 21.08 -5.58 -0.20
C GLY A 112 19.86 -4.73 0.16
N GLU A 113 19.43 -3.95 -0.82
CA GLU A 113 18.34 -2.99 -0.67
C GLU A 113 17.01 -3.68 -0.32
N ASP A 114 16.68 -4.78 -1.01
CA ASP A 114 15.46 -5.55 -0.75
C ASP A 114 15.46 -6.16 0.65
N ALA A 115 16.61 -6.68 1.11
CA ALA A 115 16.73 -7.24 2.44
C ALA A 115 16.58 -6.17 3.53
N ALA A 116 17.14 -4.97 3.30
CA ALA A 116 16.99 -3.82 4.19
C ALA A 116 15.53 -3.35 4.26
N TYR A 117 14.87 -3.27 3.10
CA TYR A 117 13.44 -2.93 3.03
C TYR A 117 12.58 -3.95 3.78
N ASP A 118 12.74 -5.25 3.49
CA ASP A 118 11.98 -6.32 4.13
C ASP A 118 12.21 -6.34 5.65
N PHE A 119 13.42 -6.03 6.12
CA PHE A 119 13.73 -5.91 7.54
C PHE A 119 13.00 -4.73 8.19
N LEU A 120 13.01 -3.56 7.56
CA LEU A 120 12.41 -2.34 8.08
C LEU A 120 10.88 -2.40 8.12
N THR A 121 10.25 -3.21 7.26
CA THR A 121 8.79 -3.37 7.17
C THR A 121 8.22 -4.45 8.08
N GLY A 122 9.04 -5.32 8.66
CA GLY A 122 8.55 -6.42 9.50
C GLY A 122 9.44 -6.74 10.69
N PRO A 123 10.62 -7.36 10.50
CA PRO A 123 11.46 -7.85 11.60
C PRO A 123 11.90 -6.80 12.61
N VAL A 124 11.97 -5.53 12.23
CA VAL A 124 12.34 -4.42 13.14
C VAL A 124 11.42 -4.33 14.37
N ASP A 125 10.17 -4.73 14.26
CA ASP A 125 9.24 -4.75 15.39
C ASP A 125 9.61 -5.81 16.46
N ALA A 126 10.28 -6.88 16.05
CA ALA A 126 10.83 -7.85 17.01
C ALA A 126 11.97 -7.24 17.85
N PHE A 127 12.76 -6.33 17.26
CA PHE A 127 13.78 -5.58 17.98
C PHE A 127 13.17 -4.59 18.98
N ARG A 128 12.09 -3.90 18.60
CA ARG A 128 11.33 -3.00 19.51
C ARG A 128 10.75 -3.73 20.73
N ARG A 129 10.35 -4.98 20.56
CA ARG A 129 9.86 -5.80 21.68
C ARG A 129 10.95 -6.27 22.62
N ARG A 130 12.21 -6.30 22.13
CA ARG A 130 13.34 -6.80 22.91
C ARG A 130 14.17 -5.69 23.57
N GLY A 131 14.08 -4.46 23.08
CA GLY A 131 14.83 -3.33 23.59
C GLY A 131 14.46 -2.03 22.93
N GLU A 132 15.26 -1.02 23.18
CA GLU A 132 15.08 0.30 22.57
C GLU A 132 15.68 0.33 21.17
N VAL A 133 14.98 0.92 20.23
CA VAL A 133 15.40 1.01 18.82
C VAL A 133 15.61 2.48 18.44
N TYR A 134 16.77 2.78 17.94
CA TYR A 134 17.16 4.11 17.48
C TYR A 134 17.57 4.05 16.01
N PHE A 135 17.11 5.02 15.25
CA PHE A 135 17.47 5.19 13.85
C PHE A 135 18.32 6.43 13.67
N SER A 136 19.37 6.34 12.84
CA SER A 136 20.15 7.50 12.45
C SER A 136 19.28 8.50 11.66
N ASP A 137 19.70 9.76 11.61
CA ASP A 137 19.03 10.78 10.79
C ASP A 137 19.01 10.39 9.31
N ARG A 138 20.04 9.67 8.83
CA ARG A 138 20.10 9.15 7.45
C ARG A 138 18.98 8.17 7.18
N LEU A 139 18.77 7.23 8.10
CA LEU A 139 17.73 6.21 7.99
C LEU A 139 16.34 6.79 8.22
N ASN A 140 16.19 7.74 9.15
CA ASN A 140 14.93 8.46 9.38
C ASN A 140 14.48 9.25 8.14
N ARG A 141 15.39 9.84 7.38
CA ARG A 141 15.09 10.54 6.12
C ARG A 141 14.69 9.58 5.00
N LYS A 142 15.14 8.33 5.05
CA LYS A 142 14.81 7.27 4.09
C LYS A 142 13.54 6.50 4.45
N ARG A 143 12.76 6.97 5.43
CA ARG A 143 11.54 6.30 5.88
C ARG A 143 10.58 6.04 4.72
N LEU A 144 9.93 4.90 4.81
CA LEU A 144 8.77 4.53 4.00
C LEU A 144 7.70 5.62 4.04
N GLN A 145 7.35 6.12 2.88
CA GLN A 145 6.24 7.04 2.69
C GLN A 145 5.20 6.35 1.81
N PRO A 146 3.91 6.54 2.07
CA PRO A 146 2.90 6.06 1.14
C PRO A 146 3.09 6.75 -0.22
N ALA A 147 2.90 6.00 -1.29
CA ALA A 147 2.87 6.57 -2.63
C ALA A 147 1.69 7.55 -2.75
N PRO A 148 1.78 8.59 -3.59
CA PRO A 148 0.65 9.48 -3.87
C PRO A 148 -0.49 8.69 -4.50
N THR A 149 -1.68 8.82 -3.93
CA THR A 149 -2.86 8.01 -4.28
C THR A 149 -4.09 8.85 -4.61
N SER A 150 -3.94 10.15 -4.88
CA SER A 150 -5.08 11.00 -5.24
C SER A 150 -5.31 10.99 -6.75
N VAL A 151 -6.57 10.80 -7.14
CA VAL A 151 -7.03 10.79 -8.52
C VAL A 151 -8.16 11.78 -8.70
N GLY A 152 -8.02 12.69 -9.66
CA GLY A 152 -9.05 13.65 -10.05
C GLY A 152 -9.71 13.23 -11.36
N LEU A 153 -11.03 13.28 -11.41
CA LEU A 153 -11.85 13.00 -12.59
C LEU A 153 -12.77 14.19 -12.87
N SER A 154 -12.66 14.77 -14.04
CA SER A 154 -13.53 15.86 -14.49
C SER A 154 -13.96 15.66 -15.93
N VAL A 155 -15.21 16.00 -16.24
CA VAL A 155 -15.79 15.86 -17.59
C VAL A 155 -16.10 17.23 -18.16
N SER A 156 -15.67 17.51 -19.40
CA SER A 156 -15.99 18.71 -20.16
C SER A 156 -16.04 18.37 -21.65
N ASP A 157 -17.04 18.89 -22.35
CA ASP A 157 -17.16 18.76 -23.82
C ASP A 157 -17.05 17.32 -24.36
N GLY A 158 -17.62 16.35 -23.64
CA GLY A 158 -17.58 14.94 -24.04
C GLY A 158 -16.23 14.25 -23.78
N LEU A 159 -15.29 14.92 -23.12
CA LEU A 159 -13.98 14.42 -22.74
C LEU A 159 -13.87 14.31 -21.23
N LEU A 160 -13.23 13.24 -20.77
CA LEU A 160 -12.82 13.03 -19.39
C LEU A 160 -11.38 13.46 -19.22
N THR A 161 -11.11 14.35 -18.30
CA THR A 161 -9.77 14.66 -17.82
C THR A 161 -9.48 13.84 -16.58
N LEU A 162 -8.49 12.96 -16.67
CA LEU A 162 -7.89 12.25 -15.54
C LEU A 162 -6.71 13.07 -15.03
N THR A 163 -6.67 13.34 -13.74
CA THR A 163 -5.54 13.98 -13.06
C THR A 163 -5.00 13.04 -12.00
N LEU A 164 -3.70 12.78 -12.02
CA LEU A 164 -2.99 11.98 -11.03
C LEU A 164 -2.25 12.91 -10.10
N ASP A 165 -2.28 12.60 -8.81
CA ASP A 165 -1.47 13.33 -7.83
C ASP A 165 0.01 13.11 -8.16
N THR A 166 0.72 14.21 -8.29
CA THR A 166 2.16 14.17 -8.56
C THR A 166 2.99 14.09 -7.28
N GLY A 167 2.37 14.29 -6.10
CA GLY A 167 3.07 14.35 -4.83
C GLY A 167 4.23 15.38 -4.80
N GLY A 168 4.26 16.28 -5.80
CA GLY A 168 5.37 17.22 -6.00
C GLY A 168 6.63 16.61 -6.62
N TYR A 169 6.56 15.36 -7.10
CA TYR A 169 7.71 14.70 -7.75
C TYR A 169 7.95 15.19 -9.17
N PRO A 170 9.20 15.19 -9.65
CA PRO A 170 9.52 15.51 -11.04
C PRO A 170 8.82 14.54 -12.02
N PRO A 171 8.50 15.00 -13.25
CA PRO A 171 7.83 14.19 -14.27
C PRO A 171 8.49 12.84 -14.58
N GLU A 172 9.81 12.81 -14.58
CA GLU A 172 10.60 11.60 -14.85
C GLU A 172 10.42 10.57 -13.72
N GLU A 173 10.37 11.04 -12.49
CA GLU A 173 10.18 10.22 -11.31
C GLU A 173 8.78 9.60 -11.26
N LEU A 174 7.75 10.35 -11.65
CA LEU A 174 6.38 9.83 -11.76
C LEU A 174 6.29 8.68 -12.75
N SER A 175 6.90 8.80 -13.90
CA SER A 175 6.94 7.71 -14.88
C SER A 175 7.64 6.48 -14.34
N ALA A 176 8.74 6.66 -13.59
CA ALA A 176 9.48 5.56 -12.96
C ALA A 176 8.67 4.91 -11.83
N LEU A 177 7.97 5.71 -11.03
CA LEU A 177 7.08 5.26 -9.96
C LEU A 177 5.95 4.38 -10.51
N TYR A 178 5.21 4.85 -11.51
CA TYR A 178 4.13 4.08 -12.13
C TYR A 178 4.65 2.80 -12.81
N ARG A 179 5.84 2.84 -13.41
CA ARG A 179 6.50 1.64 -13.93
C ARG A 179 6.81 0.63 -12.83
N SER A 180 7.26 1.10 -11.66
CA SER A 180 7.49 0.23 -10.50
C SER A 180 6.19 -0.40 -10.00
N MET A 181 5.07 0.34 -9.99
CA MET A 181 3.73 -0.19 -9.68
C MET A 181 3.29 -1.26 -10.69
N LEU A 182 3.45 -1.00 -11.99
CA LEU A 182 3.13 -1.96 -13.07
C LEU A 182 3.95 -3.25 -12.97
N LEU A 183 5.21 -3.16 -12.54
CA LEU A 183 6.09 -4.30 -12.30
C LEU A 183 5.81 -4.99 -10.94
N ARG A 184 4.80 -4.54 -10.18
CA ARG A 184 4.42 -5.04 -8.86
C ARG A 184 5.60 -5.10 -7.89
N ARG A 185 6.47 -4.06 -7.93
CA ARG A 185 7.55 -3.93 -6.96
C ARG A 185 6.98 -3.62 -5.58
N LYS A 186 7.65 -4.07 -4.53
CA LYS A 186 7.25 -3.79 -3.15
C LYS A 186 7.39 -2.31 -2.78
N TYR A 187 8.35 -1.63 -3.40
CA TYR A 187 8.67 -0.23 -3.17
C TYR A 187 9.24 0.43 -4.43
N HIS A 188 9.26 1.74 -4.42
CA HIS A 188 9.99 2.58 -5.37
C HIS A 188 10.98 3.45 -4.60
N ARG A 189 12.25 3.46 -5.03
CA ARG A 189 13.29 4.29 -4.42
C ARG A 189 13.42 5.60 -5.18
N LEU A 190 13.26 6.72 -4.47
CA LEU A 190 13.47 8.05 -5.00
C LEU A 190 14.97 8.39 -5.13
N PRO A 191 15.36 9.37 -5.98
CA PRO A 191 16.75 9.78 -6.13
C PRO A 191 17.40 10.29 -4.85
N ASP A 192 16.61 10.85 -3.91
CA ASP A 192 17.06 11.28 -2.59
C ASP A 192 17.22 10.12 -1.59
N GLY A 193 16.94 8.91 -2.03
CA GLY A 193 17.07 7.67 -1.26
C GLY A 193 15.88 7.33 -0.38
N ARG A 194 14.78 8.09 -0.40
CA ARG A 194 13.53 7.73 0.27
C ARG A 194 12.85 6.56 -0.44
N TYR A 195 12.12 5.75 0.32
CA TYR A 195 11.33 4.65 -0.21
C TYR A 195 9.85 5.01 -0.21
N LEU A 196 9.19 4.82 -1.34
CA LEU A 196 7.73 4.87 -1.46
C LEU A 196 7.20 3.44 -1.39
N GLU A 197 6.33 3.17 -0.44
CA GLU A 197 5.70 1.86 -0.31
C GLU A 197 4.67 1.67 -1.42
N LEU A 198 4.78 0.55 -2.13
CA LEU A 198 3.87 0.14 -3.20
C LEU A 198 3.04 -1.08 -2.81
N ASN A 199 3.26 -1.63 -1.61
CA ASN A 199 2.52 -2.77 -1.10
C ASN A 199 1.14 -2.31 -0.59
N GLY A 200 0.12 -2.42 -1.44
CA GLY A 200 -1.23 -2.12 -1.02
C GLY A 200 -2.22 -2.15 -2.17
N SER A 201 -3.48 -2.37 -1.84
CA SER A 201 -4.60 -2.39 -2.80
C SER A 201 -4.67 -1.11 -3.64
N SER A 202 -4.26 0.03 -3.09
CA SER A 202 -4.22 1.32 -3.79
C SER A 202 -3.24 1.33 -4.95
N SER A 203 -2.00 0.87 -4.73
CA SER A 203 -0.98 0.81 -5.78
C SER A 203 -1.33 -0.19 -6.87
N GLU A 204 -1.93 -1.33 -6.51
CA GLU A 204 -2.41 -2.33 -7.46
C GLU A 204 -3.53 -1.77 -8.34
N LYS A 205 -4.51 -1.09 -7.77
CA LYS A 205 -5.62 -0.47 -8.53
C LYS A 205 -5.15 0.68 -9.40
N LEU A 206 -4.19 1.48 -8.94
CA LEU A 206 -3.58 2.52 -9.78
C LEU A 206 -2.81 1.91 -10.95
N ALA A 207 -2.07 0.83 -10.73
CA ALA A 207 -1.39 0.10 -11.79
C ALA A 207 -2.39 -0.49 -12.80
N GLU A 208 -3.47 -1.11 -12.34
CA GLU A 208 -4.56 -1.62 -13.18
C GLU A 208 -5.18 -0.49 -14.02
N MET A 209 -5.51 0.63 -13.40
CA MET A 209 -6.03 1.82 -14.08
C MET A 209 -5.08 2.30 -15.18
N VAL A 210 -3.79 2.45 -14.87
CA VAL A 210 -2.77 2.89 -15.84
C VAL A 210 -2.67 1.92 -17.02
N GLN A 211 -2.69 0.62 -16.76
CA GLN A 211 -2.62 -0.42 -17.78
C GLN A 211 -3.89 -0.45 -18.66
N MET A 212 -5.07 -0.44 -18.06
CA MET A 212 -6.35 -0.48 -18.76
C MET A 212 -6.60 0.75 -19.62
N LEU A 213 -6.16 1.92 -19.16
CA LEU A 213 -6.26 3.17 -19.91
C LEU A 213 -5.15 3.32 -20.95
N GLN A 214 -4.14 2.45 -20.94
CA GLN A 214 -2.96 2.51 -21.82
C GLN A 214 -2.27 3.88 -21.77
N LEU A 215 -2.14 4.44 -20.56
CA LEU A 215 -1.53 5.75 -20.38
C LEU A 215 -0.07 5.74 -20.84
N THR A 216 0.27 6.71 -21.65
CA THR A 216 1.63 6.87 -22.15
C THR A 216 2.57 7.44 -21.07
N ASN A 217 3.87 7.19 -21.21
CA ASN A 217 4.87 7.77 -20.30
C ASN A 217 4.77 9.31 -20.23
N ARG A 218 4.34 9.97 -21.31
CA ARG A 218 4.18 11.42 -21.37
C ARG A 218 2.99 11.89 -20.52
N GLU A 219 1.88 11.15 -20.54
CA GLU A 219 0.69 11.45 -19.73
C GLU A 219 0.98 11.18 -18.25
N LEU A 220 1.65 10.07 -17.93
CA LEU A 220 2.10 9.76 -16.58
C LEU A 220 3.04 10.84 -16.04
N ALA A 221 4.03 11.25 -16.83
CA ALA A 221 4.95 12.32 -16.46
C ALA A 221 4.24 13.65 -16.21
N ARG A 222 3.16 13.94 -16.93
CA ARG A 222 2.36 15.15 -16.74
C ARG A 222 1.36 15.06 -15.60
N GLY A 223 1.11 13.85 -15.09
CA GLY A 223 0.05 13.59 -14.13
C GLY A 223 -1.34 13.89 -14.69
N LYS A 224 -1.50 13.90 -16.03
CA LYS A 224 -2.76 14.27 -16.69
C LYS A 224 -2.95 13.53 -18.00
N ALA A 225 -4.15 12.96 -18.18
CA ALA A 225 -4.59 12.34 -19.44
C ALA A 225 -5.98 12.84 -19.83
N THR A 226 -6.24 12.85 -21.14
CA THR A 226 -7.58 13.18 -21.68
C THR A 226 -8.13 11.96 -22.40
N LEU A 227 -9.31 11.54 -21.99
CA LEU A 227 -9.95 10.29 -22.38
C LEU A 227 -11.39 10.60 -22.87
N PRO A 228 -12.04 9.71 -23.62
CA PRO A 228 -13.47 9.83 -23.88
C PRO A 228 -14.29 9.76 -22.58
N ALA A 229 -15.37 10.55 -22.50
CA ALA A 229 -16.18 10.70 -21.29
C ALA A 229 -16.75 9.37 -20.76
N TYR A 230 -17.04 8.41 -21.66
CA TYR A 230 -17.56 7.08 -21.26
C TYR A 230 -16.62 6.31 -20.32
N ARG A 231 -15.31 6.58 -20.37
CA ARG A 231 -14.34 6.00 -19.44
C ARG A 231 -14.57 6.42 -17.98
N GLY A 232 -15.27 7.54 -17.76
CA GLY A 232 -15.56 8.06 -16.44
C GLY A 232 -16.41 7.13 -15.58
N LEU A 233 -17.39 6.43 -16.17
CA LEU A 233 -18.23 5.45 -15.45
C LEU A 233 -17.40 4.26 -14.99
N TYR A 234 -16.55 3.72 -15.87
CA TYR A 234 -15.67 2.62 -15.55
C TYR A 234 -14.65 2.99 -14.46
N LEU A 235 -14.04 4.18 -14.56
CA LEU A 235 -13.09 4.66 -13.56
C LEU A 235 -13.76 4.92 -12.21
N ASP A 236 -14.99 5.40 -12.20
CA ASP A 236 -15.77 5.56 -10.98
C ASP A 236 -15.97 4.21 -10.28
N GLU A 237 -16.35 3.18 -11.02
CA GLU A 237 -16.54 1.82 -10.51
C GLU A 237 -15.22 1.23 -9.99
N LEU A 238 -14.16 1.27 -10.80
CA LEU A 238 -12.82 0.75 -10.45
C LEU A 238 -12.26 1.39 -9.19
N LEU A 239 -12.42 2.70 -9.05
CA LEU A 239 -11.88 3.47 -7.93
C LEU A 239 -12.84 3.55 -6.73
N SER A 240 -14.10 3.16 -6.89
CA SER A 240 -15.07 3.13 -5.79
C SER A 240 -14.75 2.01 -4.81
N GLY A 241 -14.83 2.31 -3.51
CA GLY A 241 -14.52 1.34 -2.47
C GLY A 241 -13.04 0.97 -2.36
N SER A 242 -12.15 1.77 -2.94
CA SER A 242 -10.70 1.58 -2.81
C SER A 242 -10.22 2.23 -1.52
N ASP A 243 -9.86 1.43 -0.53
CA ASP A 243 -9.22 1.94 0.66
C ASP A 243 -7.86 2.58 0.28
N GLY A 244 -7.67 3.85 0.69
CA GLY A 244 -6.41 4.57 0.50
C GLY A 244 -6.27 5.34 -0.82
N ILE A 245 -7.24 5.30 -1.77
CA ILE A 245 -7.26 6.19 -2.93
C ILE A 245 -8.25 7.33 -2.71
N GLN A 246 -7.75 8.56 -2.75
CA GLN A 246 -8.60 9.75 -2.69
C GLN A 246 -9.08 10.11 -4.11
N VAL A 247 -10.37 9.93 -4.38
CA VAL A 247 -10.95 10.21 -5.69
C VAL A 247 -11.80 11.48 -5.62
N SER A 248 -11.39 12.51 -6.34
CA SER A 248 -12.16 13.73 -6.55
C SER A 248 -12.93 13.65 -7.87
N ARG A 249 -14.20 14.05 -7.85
CA ARG A 249 -15.09 14.05 -9.02
C ARG A 249 -15.71 15.43 -9.15
N ASP A 250 -15.77 15.95 -10.37
CA ASP A 250 -16.47 17.20 -10.61
C ASP A 250 -18.01 17.02 -10.61
N SER A 251 -18.74 18.13 -10.74
CA SER A 251 -20.21 18.12 -10.72
C SER A 251 -20.80 17.44 -11.96
N GLN A 252 -20.17 17.58 -13.12
CA GLN A 252 -20.65 16.99 -14.38
C GLN A 252 -20.51 15.47 -14.36
N LEU A 253 -19.39 14.93 -13.93
CA LEU A 253 -19.20 13.49 -13.77
C LEU A 253 -20.18 12.91 -12.74
N ARG A 254 -20.36 13.58 -11.60
CA ARG A 254 -21.33 13.12 -10.59
C ARG A 254 -22.76 13.09 -11.13
N SER A 255 -23.15 14.07 -11.91
CA SER A 255 -24.46 14.10 -12.57
C SER A 255 -24.59 12.99 -13.60
N MET A 256 -23.56 12.77 -14.42
CA MET A 256 -23.53 11.67 -15.39
C MET A 256 -23.69 10.30 -14.70
N ILE A 257 -22.92 10.02 -13.64
CA ILE A 257 -23.01 8.77 -12.87
C ILE A 257 -24.42 8.57 -12.28
N ARG A 258 -24.98 9.63 -11.69
CA ARG A 258 -26.33 9.60 -11.11
C ARG A 258 -27.36 9.26 -12.16
N ASN A 259 -27.34 9.97 -13.29
CA ASN A 259 -28.32 9.77 -14.37
C ASN A 259 -28.23 8.37 -14.98
N PHE A 260 -27.02 7.78 -15.04
CA PHE A 260 -26.86 6.38 -15.44
C PHE A 260 -27.47 5.38 -14.44
N LYS A 261 -27.43 5.66 -13.15
CA LYS A 261 -28.03 4.82 -12.10
C LYS A 261 -29.55 4.95 -12.00
N THR A 262 -30.10 6.09 -12.42
CA THR A 262 -31.57 6.40 -12.34
C THR A 262 -32.23 6.41 -13.70
N LEU A 263 -31.82 5.56 -14.63
CA LEU A 263 -32.32 5.49 -16.03
C LEU A 263 -33.82 5.30 -16.15
N SER A 264 -34.52 4.79 -15.13
CA SER A 264 -35.96 4.62 -15.11
C SER A 264 -36.76 5.92 -14.99
N GLU A 265 -36.11 7.07 -14.73
CA GLU A 265 -36.74 8.37 -14.49
C GLU A 265 -36.48 9.39 -15.61
N SER A 266 -35.91 8.97 -16.76
CA SER A 266 -35.63 9.88 -17.87
C SER A 266 -36.88 10.16 -18.70
N ASP A 267 -37.33 11.41 -18.70
CA ASP A 267 -38.55 11.90 -19.41
C ASP A 267 -38.29 12.20 -20.90
N TYR A 268 -37.66 11.27 -21.64
CA TYR A 268 -37.56 11.44 -23.09
C TYR A 268 -38.88 11.12 -23.76
N ALA A 269 -39.52 12.14 -24.36
CA ALA A 269 -40.72 11.96 -25.13
C ALA A 269 -40.50 11.06 -26.36
N LEU A 270 -41.49 10.25 -26.69
CA LEU A 270 -41.45 9.43 -27.90
C LEU A 270 -41.54 10.33 -29.16
N PRO A 271 -40.92 9.89 -30.28
CA PRO A 271 -40.94 10.69 -31.51
C PRO A 271 -42.37 10.86 -32.04
N PRO A 272 -42.77 12.10 -32.42
CA PRO A 272 -44.02 12.33 -33.11
C PRO A 272 -44.01 11.59 -34.47
N GLY A 273 -45.09 10.90 -34.81
CA GLY A 273 -45.21 10.19 -36.08
C GLY A 273 -44.76 8.73 -36.08
N LEU A 274 -44.46 8.17 -34.94
CA LEU A 274 -44.22 6.74 -34.83
C LEU A 274 -45.55 5.97 -34.96
N ASN A 275 -45.73 5.24 -36.06
CA ASN A 275 -46.96 4.44 -36.30
C ASN A 275 -46.95 3.11 -35.55
N ALA A 276 -46.48 3.12 -34.30
CA ALA A 276 -46.45 1.97 -33.43
C ALA A 276 -46.54 2.40 -31.95
N GLN A 277 -47.15 1.54 -31.15
CA GLN A 277 -47.21 1.76 -29.70
C GLN A 277 -46.12 0.91 -29.01
N LEU A 278 -45.15 1.56 -28.38
CA LEU A 278 -44.10 0.89 -27.61
C LEU A 278 -44.67 0.30 -26.32
N ARG A 279 -44.33 -0.93 -26.01
CA ARG A 279 -44.57 -1.56 -24.71
C ARG A 279 -43.70 -0.91 -23.65
N SER A 280 -44.03 -1.04 -22.37
CA SER A 280 -43.31 -0.40 -21.28
C SER A 280 -41.79 -0.70 -21.29
N TYR A 281 -41.38 -1.95 -21.48
CA TYR A 281 -39.96 -2.30 -21.57
C TYR A 281 -39.27 -1.70 -22.80
N GLN A 282 -39.96 -1.56 -23.93
CA GLN A 282 -39.44 -0.92 -25.14
C GLN A 282 -39.26 0.60 -24.94
N GLN A 283 -40.16 1.23 -24.17
CA GLN A 283 -39.99 2.63 -23.77
C GLN A 283 -38.73 2.81 -22.91
N ILE A 284 -38.53 1.92 -21.95
CA ILE A 284 -37.31 1.92 -21.13
C ILE A 284 -36.04 1.75 -21.99
N GLY A 285 -36.03 0.82 -22.95
CA GLY A 285 -34.92 0.64 -23.89
C GLY A 285 -34.67 1.87 -24.77
N TYR A 286 -35.74 2.53 -25.24
CA TYR A 286 -35.68 3.79 -25.99
C TYR A 286 -35.05 4.91 -25.13
N GLN A 287 -35.53 5.09 -23.90
CA GLN A 287 -34.98 6.08 -22.94
C GLN A 287 -33.53 5.82 -22.64
N TRP A 288 -33.14 4.56 -22.48
CA TRP A 288 -31.74 4.14 -22.29
C TRP A 288 -30.88 4.53 -23.51
N LEU A 289 -31.31 4.26 -24.74
CA LEU A 289 -30.62 4.67 -25.96
C LEU A 289 -30.47 6.20 -26.05
N LYS A 290 -31.49 6.95 -25.68
CA LYS A 290 -31.45 8.43 -25.65
C LYS A 290 -30.47 8.96 -24.60
N THR A 291 -30.38 8.31 -23.47
CA THR A 291 -29.41 8.65 -22.43
C THR A 291 -27.99 8.39 -22.91
N LEU A 292 -27.73 7.23 -23.56
CA LEU A 292 -26.41 6.94 -24.16
C LEU A 292 -26.04 8.00 -25.20
N GLU A 293 -26.95 8.37 -26.10
CA GLU A 293 -26.72 9.43 -27.10
C GLU A 293 -26.37 10.76 -26.45
N GLY A 294 -27.12 11.16 -25.42
CA GLY A 294 -26.89 12.41 -24.70
C GLY A 294 -25.48 12.52 -24.08
N TYR A 295 -24.89 11.41 -23.72
CA TYR A 295 -23.49 11.33 -23.19
C TYR A 295 -22.46 10.95 -24.24
N GLY A 296 -22.84 10.74 -25.51
CA GLY A 296 -21.93 10.31 -26.57
C GLY A 296 -21.46 8.88 -26.43
N PHE A 297 -22.25 8.01 -25.80
CA PHE A 297 -21.92 6.59 -25.62
C PHE A 297 -22.54 5.74 -26.72
N GLY A 298 -21.88 4.62 -27.01
CA GLY A 298 -22.48 3.50 -27.69
C GLY A 298 -23.09 2.49 -26.71
N GLY A 299 -23.91 1.55 -27.21
CA GLY A 299 -24.48 0.50 -26.38
C GLY A 299 -24.88 -0.73 -27.17
N ILE A 300 -25.16 -1.82 -26.47
CA ILE A 300 -25.65 -3.08 -27.01
C ILE A 300 -27.02 -3.38 -26.40
N LEU A 301 -28.07 -3.37 -27.26
CA LEU A 301 -29.41 -3.76 -26.86
C LEU A 301 -29.52 -5.29 -26.94
N ALA A 302 -29.33 -5.97 -25.83
CA ALA A 302 -29.20 -7.43 -25.73
C ALA A 302 -30.49 -8.15 -25.33
N ASP A 303 -31.67 -7.57 -25.65
CA ASP A 303 -32.98 -8.20 -25.43
C ASP A 303 -33.09 -9.55 -26.18
N GLU A 304 -33.96 -10.45 -25.72
CA GLU A 304 -34.25 -11.69 -26.43
C GLU A 304 -34.85 -11.47 -27.81
N MET A 305 -34.78 -12.49 -28.66
CA MET A 305 -35.37 -12.44 -29.99
C MET A 305 -36.89 -12.27 -29.90
N GLY A 306 -37.47 -11.47 -30.79
CA GLY A 306 -38.94 -11.21 -30.83
C GLY A 306 -39.41 -10.06 -29.94
N LEU A 307 -38.57 -9.50 -29.05
CA LEU A 307 -38.97 -8.37 -28.16
C LEU A 307 -38.98 -6.99 -28.86
N GLY A 308 -38.80 -6.94 -30.18
CA GLY A 308 -38.98 -5.70 -30.96
C GLY A 308 -37.82 -4.71 -30.83
N LYS A 309 -36.58 -5.20 -30.75
CA LYS A 309 -35.35 -4.37 -30.78
C LYS A 309 -35.31 -3.41 -31.95
N THR A 310 -35.76 -3.87 -33.13
CA THR A 310 -35.83 -3.04 -34.34
C THR A 310 -36.75 -1.85 -34.17
N LEU A 311 -37.91 -2.03 -33.51
CA LEU A 311 -38.87 -0.94 -33.23
C LEU A 311 -38.27 0.10 -32.26
N GLN A 312 -37.54 -0.35 -31.25
CA GLN A 312 -36.84 0.56 -30.32
C GLN A 312 -35.77 1.37 -31.08
N MET A 313 -34.99 0.72 -31.98
CA MET A 313 -34.00 1.40 -32.82
C MET A 313 -34.63 2.39 -33.79
N ILE A 314 -35.75 2.05 -34.43
CA ILE A 314 -36.50 2.97 -35.31
C ILE A 314 -36.97 4.20 -34.52
N ALA A 315 -37.58 3.99 -33.35
CA ALA A 315 -37.99 5.07 -32.47
C ALA A 315 -36.81 5.97 -32.08
N PHE A 316 -35.67 5.39 -31.74
CA PHE A 316 -34.44 6.12 -31.40
C PHE A 316 -33.94 6.95 -32.60
N LEU A 317 -33.75 6.32 -33.77
CA LEU A 317 -33.28 7.01 -34.98
C LEU A 317 -34.17 8.14 -35.44
N ALA A 318 -35.48 8.02 -35.24
CA ALA A 318 -36.46 9.08 -35.55
C ALA A 318 -36.29 10.37 -34.72
N THR A 319 -35.61 10.27 -33.57
CA THR A 319 -35.34 11.41 -32.67
C THR A 319 -33.90 11.92 -32.71
N VAL A 320 -32.99 11.21 -33.41
CA VAL A 320 -31.61 11.68 -33.56
C VAL A 320 -31.61 12.94 -34.43
N PRO A 321 -31.22 14.10 -33.92
CA PRO A 321 -31.16 15.30 -34.72
C PRO A 321 -30.12 15.11 -35.83
N GLN A 322 -30.45 15.52 -37.03
CA GLN A 322 -29.45 15.67 -38.09
C GLN A 322 -28.52 16.84 -37.71
N LYS A 323 -27.60 16.61 -36.83
CA LYS A 323 -26.67 17.63 -36.31
C LYS A 323 -25.75 18.22 -37.38
N THR A 324 -25.60 17.53 -38.50
CA THR A 324 -24.79 17.97 -39.62
C THR A 324 -25.51 17.68 -40.92
N ALA A 325 -25.88 18.70 -41.66
CA ALA A 325 -26.53 18.55 -42.95
C ALA A 325 -25.64 17.68 -43.88
N GLY A 326 -26.19 16.58 -44.34
CA GLY A 326 -25.52 15.66 -45.29
C GLY A 326 -24.77 14.47 -44.69
N VAL A 327 -24.79 14.28 -43.36
CA VAL A 327 -24.25 13.09 -42.76
C VAL A 327 -25.39 12.10 -42.45
N PRO A 328 -25.51 10.96 -43.18
CA PRO A 328 -26.58 9.99 -42.96
C PRO A 328 -26.28 9.10 -41.76
N ASN A 329 -27.37 8.54 -41.18
CA ASN A 329 -27.24 7.41 -40.27
C ASN A 329 -26.92 6.14 -41.07
N LEU A 330 -25.97 5.35 -40.62
CA LEU A 330 -25.57 4.09 -41.27
C LEU A 330 -26.12 2.91 -40.45
N VAL A 331 -26.94 2.06 -41.11
CA VAL A 331 -27.40 0.79 -40.52
C VAL A 331 -26.74 -0.36 -41.27
N ILE A 332 -26.08 -1.24 -40.53
CA ILE A 332 -25.44 -2.46 -41.08
C ILE A 332 -26.25 -3.67 -40.65
N CYS A 333 -26.76 -4.44 -41.57
CA CYS A 333 -27.55 -5.64 -41.31
C CYS A 333 -27.17 -6.78 -42.33
N PRO A 334 -27.52 -8.04 -42.00
CA PRO A 334 -27.36 -9.15 -42.96
C PRO A 334 -28.17 -8.88 -44.24
N ALA A 335 -27.64 -9.24 -45.39
CA ALA A 335 -28.32 -9.03 -46.69
C ALA A 335 -29.72 -9.67 -46.79
N SER A 336 -29.93 -10.77 -46.06
CA SER A 336 -31.24 -11.45 -45.96
C SER A 336 -32.35 -10.65 -45.27
N LEU A 337 -32.00 -9.54 -44.63
CA LEU A 337 -32.97 -8.63 -43.95
C LEU A 337 -33.25 -7.34 -44.76
N ILE A 338 -32.64 -7.22 -45.94
CA ILE A 338 -32.84 -6.07 -46.83
C ILE A 338 -33.91 -6.46 -47.88
N TYR A 339 -35.18 -6.28 -47.58
CA TYR A 339 -36.28 -6.44 -48.49
C TYR A 339 -37.27 -5.25 -48.36
#